data_f88a3c05b240dd59df724ba47296650d
#
_entry.id   f88a3c05b240dd59df724ba47296650d
#
_cell.length_a   1.000
_cell.length_b   1.000
_cell.length_c   1.000
_cell.angle_alpha   90.00
_cell.angle_beta   90.00
_cell.angle_gamma   90.00
#
_symmetry.space_group_name_H-M   'P 1'
#
loop_
_entity.id
_entity.type
_entity.pdbx_description
1 polymer ?
#
loop_
_entity_poly.entity_id
_entity_poly.type
_entity_poly.pdbx_seq_one_letter_code
_entity_poly.pdbx_strand_id
1 'polypeptide(L)'
;MGCFNKTFYSDMKMLCMSLAFIFCGTSSILAEEKVPPKDGPEFVILLHGMARSERSMRAMESRLTENGFTVINTGYPSTTETVETIADKYLGAMVDQCRNKGAIKIHIVTHSLGGIVTRQYLQNHTLPEGSRIVMIAPPNKGSELADKLGSFRIYQWLNGPAGQELGTGPDSLPNTLKPVKGEIGVIAGNATLNPLFSWLIPGDDDGKVSIRNTKLNEMTDFIVIFSSHPFIMRNAAVMEQVVYFLRNGKFDHRAGKS
;
A
#
# COMPACT_ATOMS: atom_id res chain seq x y z
N MET A 1 -99.98 5.21 -28.11
CA MET A 1 -100.62 4.59 -26.96
C MET A 1 -99.52 4.08 -26.08
N GLY A 2 -99.11 4.78 -25.13
CA GLY A 2 -99.46 4.78 -23.72
C GLY A 2 -98.41 3.82 -23.05
N CYS A 3 -97.80 4.10 -22.15
CA CYS A 3 -97.80 4.72 -20.88
C CYS A 3 -96.38 4.66 -20.22
N PHE A 4 -96.00 5.72 -19.74
CA PHE A 4 -95.18 6.00 -18.55
C PHE A 4 -95.13 4.91 -17.48
N ASN A 5 -94.00 4.60 -16.86
CA ASN A 5 -93.82 4.94 -15.46
C ASN A 5 -92.36 4.79 -15.00
N LYS A 6 -91.90 5.81 -14.40
CA LYS A 6 -91.05 6.09 -13.29
C LYS A 6 -90.71 4.89 -12.38
N THR A 7 -89.50 4.63 -12.25
CA THR A 7 -88.77 4.64 -10.94
C THR A 7 -87.28 4.47 -11.18
N PHE A 8 -86.69 5.58 -11.38
CA PHE A 8 -85.24 5.73 -11.29
C PHE A 8 -84.99 6.47 -9.99
N TYR A 9 -84.48 5.85 -8.99
CA TYR A 9 -83.77 6.40 -7.88
C TYR A 9 -83.78 5.40 -6.71
N SER A 10 -82.96 4.39 -6.77
CA SER A 10 -82.45 3.72 -5.59
C SER A 10 -81.51 2.65 -6.11
N ASP A 11 -80.34 2.70 -5.67
CA ASP A 11 -79.24 1.73 -5.75
C ASP A 11 -78.02 2.11 -6.60
N MET A 12 -77.66 3.38 -6.47
CA MET A 12 -76.29 3.77 -6.71
C MET A 12 -75.58 3.88 -5.39
N LYS A 13 -75.57 2.77 -4.69
CA LYS A 13 -74.68 2.56 -3.53
C LYS A 13 -73.99 1.22 -3.70
N MET A 14 -72.67 1.26 -3.59
CA MET A 14 -71.78 0.13 -3.50
C MET A 14 -71.41 -0.55 -4.82
N LEU A 15 -70.33 -0.07 -5.38
CA LEU A 15 -69.16 -0.86 -5.67
C LEU A 15 -67.92 0.04 -5.90
N CYS A 16 -67.53 0.77 -4.90
CA CYS A 16 -66.12 1.17 -4.79
C CYS A 16 -65.32 -0.04 -4.30
N MET A 17 -65.00 -0.93 -5.21
CA MET A 17 -63.93 -1.89 -4.95
C MET A 17 -62.59 -1.13 -4.96
N SER A 18 -62.15 -0.87 -3.77
CA SER A 18 -60.79 -0.38 -3.48
C SER A 18 -59.77 -1.37 -4.02
N LEU A 19 -59.19 -1.09 -5.18
CA LEU A 19 -57.90 -1.66 -5.56
C LEU A 19 -56.85 -1.04 -4.66
N ALA A 20 -56.57 -1.67 -3.51
CA ALA A 20 -55.39 -1.43 -2.74
C ALA A 20 -54.21 -1.97 -3.53
N PHE A 21 -53.55 -1.10 -4.29
CA PHE A 21 -52.19 -1.37 -4.77
C PHE A 21 -51.28 -1.49 -3.53
N ILE A 22 -50.96 -2.72 -3.16
CA ILE A 22 -49.87 -2.99 -2.23
C ILE A 22 -48.60 -2.63 -2.97
N PHE A 23 -48.15 -1.37 -2.78
CA PHE A 23 -46.82 -0.95 -3.12
C PHE A 23 -45.89 -1.64 -2.11
N CYS A 24 -45.44 -2.84 -2.45
CA CYS A 24 -44.31 -3.47 -1.77
C CYS A 24 -43.08 -2.65 -2.12
N GLY A 25 -42.92 -1.53 -1.40
CA GLY A 25 -41.69 -0.74 -1.43
C GLY A 25 -40.58 -1.59 -0.86
N THR A 26 -39.79 -2.23 -1.74
CA THR A 26 -38.49 -2.71 -1.39
C THR A 26 -37.63 -1.48 -1.07
N SER A 27 -37.64 -1.07 0.19
CA SER A 27 -36.63 -0.16 0.73
C SER A 27 -35.30 -0.87 0.58
N SER A 28 -34.61 -0.63 -0.53
CA SER A 28 -33.20 -0.88 -0.63
C SER A 28 -32.58 -0.03 0.48
N ILE A 29 -32.25 -0.66 1.61
CA ILE A 29 -31.37 -0.09 2.61
C ILE A 29 -30.03 0.01 1.89
N LEU A 30 -29.80 1.15 1.23
CA LEU A 30 -28.46 1.54 0.84
C LEU A 30 -27.71 1.57 2.16
N ALA A 31 -26.78 0.64 2.33
CA ALA A 31 -25.84 0.68 3.43
C ALA A 31 -25.14 2.05 3.31
N GLU A 32 -25.48 2.94 4.19
CA GLU A 32 -24.84 4.24 4.32
C GLU A 32 -23.35 3.97 4.55
N GLU A 33 -22.55 4.22 3.52
CA GLU A 33 -21.12 4.09 3.59
C GLU A 33 -20.69 5.05 4.70
N LYS A 34 -20.35 4.50 5.88
CA LYS A 34 -19.92 5.29 7.02
C LYS A 34 -18.71 6.10 6.61
N VAL A 35 -18.91 7.37 6.27
CA VAL A 35 -17.82 8.34 6.11
C VAL A 35 -17.01 8.30 7.41
N PRO A 36 -15.74 7.91 7.38
CA PRO A 36 -14.95 7.81 8.59
C PRO A 36 -14.90 9.19 9.27
N PRO A 37 -14.94 9.24 10.61
CA PRO A 37 -14.87 10.50 11.32
C PRO A 37 -13.63 11.26 10.90
N LYS A 38 -13.75 12.59 10.78
CA LYS A 38 -12.69 13.49 10.33
C LYS A 38 -11.47 13.47 11.26
N ASP A 39 -11.70 13.08 12.51
CA ASP A 39 -10.71 12.97 13.58
C ASP A 39 -10.66 11.54 14.10
N GLY A 40 -9.62 10.81 13.77
CA GLY A 40 -9.41 9.44 14.21
C GLY A 40 -7.93 9.03 14.06
N PRO A 41 -7.56 7.84 14.54
CA PRO A 41 -6.16 7.41 14.52
C PRO A 41 -5.64 7.21 13.10
N GLU A 42 -4.46 7.78 12.84
CA GLU A 42 -3.66 7.50 11.65
C GLU A 42 -2.70 6.35 11.97
N PHE A 43 -2.81 5.28 11.22
CA PHE A 43 -1.95 4.11 11.36
C PHE A 43 -0.83 4.13 10.33
N VAL A 44 0.33 3.58 10.73
CA VAL A 44 1.45 3.31 9.83
C VAL A 44 1.82 1.83 9.93
N ILE A 45 1.75 1.12 8.82
CA ILE A 45 2.25 -0.25 8.71
C ILE A 45 3.69 -0.20 8.24
N LEU A 46 4.59 -0.92 8.94
CA LEU A 46 5.99 -1.06 8.57
C LEU A 46 6.25 -2.43 7.94
N LEU A 47 6.84 -2.43 6.75
CA LEU A 47 7.26 -3.65 6.06
C LEU A 47 8.79 -3.69 5.92
N HIS A 48 9.42 -4.69 6.53
CA HIS A 48 10.86 -4.89 6.43
C HIS A 48 11.31 -5.45 5.07
N GLY A 49 12.59 -5.50 4.82
CA GLY A 49 13.17 -6.06 3.60
C GLY A 49 13.39 -7.58 3.67
N MET A 50 13.86 -8.13 2.55
CA MET A 50 14.24 -9.54 2.41
C MET A 50 15.26 -9.98 3.46
N ALA A 51 15.10 -11.19 3.99
CA ALA A 51 15.95 -11.78 5.03
C ALA A 51 16.15 -10.87 6.26
N ARG A 52 15.14 -10.06 6.59
CA ARG A 52 15.05 -9.21 7.76
C ARG A 52 13.87 -9.63 8.63
N SER A 53 13.70 -8.92 9.74
CA SER A 53 12.52 -9.04 10.60
C SER A 53 12.05 -7.63 10.99
N GLU A 54 10.95 -7.55 11.72
CA GLU A 54 10.40 -6.33 12.32
C GLU A 54 11.44 -5.54 13.12
N ARG A 55 12.43 -6.24 13.68
CA ARG A 55 13.52 -5.59 14.45
C ARG A 55 14.32 -4.58 13.60
N SER A 56 14.41 -4.79 12.30
CA SER A 56 15.12 -3.86 11.41
C SER A 56 14.42 -2.51 11.29
N MET A 57 13.10 -2.46 11.55
CA MET A 57 12.27 -1.27 11.44
C MET A 57 12.00 -0.58 12.79
N ARG A 58 12.54 -1.07 13.91
CA ARG A 58 12.25 -0.52 15.25
C ARG A 58 12.60 0.95 15.42
N ALA A 59 13.72 1.42 14.83
CA ALA A 59 14.07 2.83 14.89
C ALA A 59 13.02 3.71 14.17
N MET A 60 12.53 3.25 13.02
CA MET A 60 11.44 3.90 12.30
C MET A 60 10.13 3.86 13.10
N GLU A 61 9.82 2.74 13.73
CA GLU A 61 8.66 2.59 14.62
C GLU A 61 8.69 3.62 15.75
N SER A 62 9.81 3.72 16.48
CA SER A 62 9.98 4.71 17.55
C SER A 62 9.77 6.13 17.02
N ARG A 63 10.43 6.48 15.91
CA ARG A 63 10.33 7.81 15.32
C ARG A 63 8.90 8.17 14.92
N LEU A 64 8.16 7.25 14.32
CA LEU A 64 6.77 7.46 13.92
C LEU A 64 5.84 7.57 15.13
N THR A 65 6.05 6.74 16.15
CA THR A 65 5.28 6.78 17.40
C THR A 65 5.48 8.11 18.14
N GLU A 66 6.72 8.59 18.23
CA GLU A 66 7.07 9.91 18.79
C GLU A 66 6.38 11.07 18.04
N ASN A 67 6.07 10.85 16.77
CA ASN A 67 5.36 11.81 15.92
C ASN A 67 3.84 11.58 15.89
N GLY A 68 3.28 10.80 16.82
CA GLY A 68 1.84 10.65 17.03
C GLY A 68 1.13 9.67 16.09
N PHE A 69 1.85 8.84 15.35
CA PHE A 69 1.26 7.75 14.57
C PHE A 69 1.06 6.50 15.42
N THR A 70 0.00 5.75 15.14
CA THR A 70 -0.15 4.39 15.66
C THR A 70 0.53 3.40 14.73
N VAL A 71 1.59 2.73 15.18
CA VAL A 71 2.43 1.90 14.31
C VAL A 71 2.10 0.42 14.46
N ILE A 72 2.04 -0.30 13.34
CA ILE A 72 2.03 -1.75 13.25
C ILE A 72 3.35 -2.20 12.61
N ASN A 73 4.17 -2.87 13.39
CA ASN A 73 5.47 -3.40 12.98
C ASN A 73 5.52 -4.90 13.27
N THR A 74 4.91 -5.69 12.38
CA THR A 74 4.81 -7.15 12.51
C THR A 74 5.69 -7.82 11.47
N GLY A 75 6.46 -8.83 11.88
CA GLY A 75 7.28 -9.63 10.97
C GLY A 75 6.46 -10.49 10.01
N TYR A 76 7.06 -10.82 8.89
CA TYR A 76 6.51 -11.77 7.91
C TYR A 76 7.64 -12.64 7.31
N PRO A 77 7.33 -13.84 6.77
CA PRO A 77 8.34 -14.81 6.31
C PRO A 77 8.88 -14.45 4.91
N SER A 78 9.74 -13.42 4.86
CA SER A 78 10.25 -12.84 3.61
C SER A 78 11.12 -13.74 2.74
N THR A 79 11.53 -14.92 3.26
CA THR A 79 12.43 -15.87 2.58
C THR A 79 11.78 -17.23 2.31
N THR A 80 10.55 -17.47 2.75
CA THR A 80 9.89 -18.78 2.61
C THR A 80 8.57 -18.70 1.86
N GLU A 81 8.05 -17.52 1.62
CA GLU A 81 6.78 -17.28 0.93
C GLU A 81 7.00 -16.46 -0.36
N THR A 82 6.04 -16.48 -1.27
CA THR A 82 5.98 -15.61 -2.46
C THR A 82 5.56 -14.20 -2.09
N VAL A 83 5.85 -13.23 -2.95
CA VAL A 83 5.40 -11.85 -2.75
C VAL A 83 3.87 -11.77 -2.67
N GLU A 84 3.15 -12.52 -3.50
CA GLU A 84 1.68 -12.59 -3.49
C GLU A 84 1.15 -13.08 -2.13
N THR A 85 1.68 -14.20 -1.63
CA THR A 85 1.28 -14.74 -0.31
C THR A 85 1.55 -13.73 0.81
N ILE A 86 2.70 -13.04 0.77
CA ILE A 86 3.04 -12.02 1.78
C ILE A 86 2.06 -10.85 1.69
N ALA A 87 1.73 -10.40 0.48
CA ALA A 87 0.81 -9.29 0.26
C ALA A 87 -0.60 -9.62 0.79
N ASP A 88 -1.18 -10.72 0.37
CA ASP A 88 -2.56 -11.04 0.68
C ASP A 88 -2.75 -11.46 2.14
N LYS A 89 -1.90 -12.37 2.62
CA LYS A 89 -2.05 -12.95 3.96
C LYS A 89 -1.54 -12.03 5.07
N TYR A 90 -0.33 -11.48 4.92
CA TYR A 90 0.32 -10.76 6.02
C TYR A 90 0.02 -9.25 5.97
N LEU A 91 0.20 -8.58 4.83
CA LEU A 91 -0.17 -7.17 4.72
C LEU A 91 -1.68 -6.99 4.80
N GLY A 92 -2.47 -7.87 4.19
CA GLY A 92 -3.92 -7.87 4.31
C GLY A 92 -4.39 -7.93 5.76
N ALA A 93 -3.84 -8.85 6.56
CA ALA A 93 -4.16 -8.95 7.99
C ALA A 93 -3.77 -7.68 8.79
N MET A 94 -2.63 -7.04 8.47
CA MET A 94 -2.22 -5.77 9.10
C MET A 94 -3.18 -4.63 8.74
N VAL A 95 -3.62 -4.54 7.48
CA VAL A 95 -4.61 -3.54 7.04
C VAL A 95 -5.94 -3.76 7.73
N ASP A 96 -6.41 -5.00 7.82
CA ASP A 96 -7.66 -5.33 8.53
C ASP A 96 -7.56 -5.04 10.03
N GLN A 97 -6.41 -5.27 10.64
CA GLN A 97 -6.17 -4.88 12.03
C GLN A 97 -6.30 -3.35 12.21
N CYS A 98 -5.78 -2.54 11.28
CA CYS A 98 -5.94 -1.09 11.32
C CYS A 98 -7.41 -0.69 11.18
N ARG A 99 -8.12 -1.26 10.19
CA ARG A 99 -9.56 -1.00 9.96
C ARG A 99 -10.40 -1.34 11.18
N ASN A 100 -10.16 -2.50 11.78
CA ASN A 100 -10.88 -2.95 12.98
C ASN A 100 -10.64 -2.05 14.20
N LYS A 101 -9.52 -1.32 14.22
CA LYS A 101 -9.19 -0.31 15.23
C LYS A 101 -9.68 1.10 14.87
N GLY A 102 -10.49 1.24 13.83
CA GLY A 102 -11.08 2.52 13.43
C GLY A 102 -10.11 3.48 12.72
N ALA A 103 -9.09 2.95 12.04
CA ALA A 103 -8.15 3.76 11.28
C ALA A 103 -8.87 4.63 10.25
N ILE A 104 -8.65 5.94 10.29
CA ILE A 104 -9.12 6.88 9.26
C ILE A 104 -8.15 6.98 8.08
N LYS A 105 -6.85 6.74 8.33
CA LYS A 105 -5.79 6.61 7.33
C LYS A 105 -4.89 5.43 7.69
N ILE A 106 -4.42 4.74 6.68
CA ILE A 106 -3.48 3.63 6.82
C ILE A 106 -2.30 3.91 5.89
N HIS A 107 -1.27 4.51 6.45
CA HIS A 107 -0.02 4.73 5.74
C HIS A 107 0.80 3.45 5.71
N ILE A 108 1.67 3.32 4.70
CA ILE A 108 2.60 2.18 4.61
C ILE A 108 4.02 2.73 4.42
N VAL A 109 4.95 2.30 5.25
CA VAL A 109 6.38 2.61 5.12
C VAL A 109 7.14 1.30 4.94
N THR A 110 7.89 1.20 3.87
CA THR A 110 8.53 -0.05 3.46
C THR A 110 10.02 0.09 3.30
N HIS A 111 10.73 -1.01 3.49
CA HIS A 111 12.11 -1.16 3.07
C HIS A 111 12.24 -2.26 2.03
N SER A 112 12.93 -1.98 0.91
CA SER A 112 13.34 -2.96 -0.10
C SER A 112 12.14 -3.81 -0.60
N LEU A 113 12.15 -5.14 -0.42
CA LEU A 113 11.07 -6.08 -0.77
C LEU A 113 9.69 -5.60 -0.34
N GLY A 114 9.58 -4.96 0.83
CA GLY A 114 8.30 -4.44 1.32
C GLY A 114 7.59 -3.50 0.33
N GLY A 115 8.34 -2.78 -0.51
CA GLY A 115 7.78 -1.95 -1.57
C GLY A 115 7.05 -2.77 -2.64
N ILE A 116 7.62 -3.91 -3.03
CA ILE A 116 7.02 -4.80 -4.03
C ILE A 116 5.80 -5.51 -3.43
N VAL A 117 5.87 -5.95 -2.17
CA VAL A 117 4.73 -6.49 -1.42
C VAL A 117 3.56 -5.49 -1.39
N THR A 118 3.85 -4.21 -1.14
CA THR A 118 2.82 -3.16 -1.13
C THR A 118 2.21 -2.96 -2.52
N ARG A 119 3.03 -2.92 -3.57
CA ARG A 119 2.53 -2.81 -4.95
C ARG A 119 1.68 -4.00 -5.35
N GLN A 120 2.07 -5.22 -4.98
CA GLN A 120 1.29 -6.44 -5.22
C GLN A 120 -0.06 -6.36 -4.51
N TYR A 121 -0.10 -5.99 -3.24
CA TYR A 121 -1.34 -5.84 -2.48
C TYR A 121 -2.30 -4.84 -3.16
N LEU A 122 -1.77 -3.71 -3.61
CA LEU A 122 -2.56 -2.65 -4.23
C LEU A 122 -3.02 -2.95 -5.67
N GLN A 123 -2.68 -4.12 -6.25
CA GLN A 123 -3.30 -4.55 -7.51
C GLN A 123 -4.80 -4.83 -7.33
N ASN A 124 -5.19 -5.34 -6.16
CA ASN A 124 -6.56 -5.81 -5.89
C ASN A 124 -7.22 -5.09 -4.71
N HIS A 125 -6.48 -4.24 -3.98
CA HIS A 125 -6.94 -3.58 -2.76
C HIS A 125 -6.68 -2.08 -2.79
N THR A 126 -7.41 -1.34 -1.96
CA THR A 126 -7.23 0.10 -1.77
C THR A 126 -7.05 0.44 -0.29
N LEU A 127 -6.35 1.52 -0.02
CA LEU A 127 -6.24 2.11 1.31
C LEU A 127 -7.29 3.22 1.49
N PRO A 128 -7.63 3.60 2.73
CA PRO A 128 -8.49 4.76 2.99
C PRO A 128 -7.95 6.03 2.32
N GLU A 129 -8.85 6.94 1.98
CA GLU A 129 -8.49 8.24 1.39
C GLU A 129 -7.50 9.02 2.27
N GLY A 130 -6.54 9.69 1.65
CA GLY A 130 -5.48 10.42 2.36
C GLY A 130 -4.38 9.55 2.95
N SER A 131 -4.44 8.22 2.74
CA SER A 131 -3.32 7.32 3.06
C SER A 131 -2.13 7.56 2.14
N ARG A 132 -0.92 7.43 2.68
CA ARG A 132 0.35 7.68 1.98
C ARG A 132 1.29 6.50 2.08
N ILE A 133 2.15 6.36 1.07
CA ILE A 133 3.11 5.27 0.98
C ILE A 133 4.50 5.86 0.85
N VAL A 134 5.45 5.40 1.69
CA VAL A 134 6.87 5.73 1.52
C VAL A 134 7.66 4.44 1.31
N MET A 135 8.31 4.37 0.17
CA MET A 135 9.15 3.23 -0.21
C MET A 135 10.63 3.59 -0.07
N ILE A 136 11.33 2.94 0.85
CA ILE A 136 12.75 3.13 1.12
C ILE A 136 13.54 2.06 0.37
N ALA A 137 14.36 2.47 -0.59
CA ALA A 137 15.22 1.62 -1.42
C ALA A 137 14.48 0.43 -2.09
N PRO A 138 13.29 0.63 -2.69
CA PRO A 138 12.54 -0.45 -3.29
C PRO A 138 13.15 -0.89 -4.62
N PRO A 139 13.20 -2.19 -4.95
CA PRO A 139 13.58 -2.66 -6.29
C PRO A 139 12.38 -2.57 -7.25
N ASN A 140 11.84 -1.36 -7.46
CA ASN A 140 10.61 -1.14 -8.24
C ASN A 140 10.69 -1.54 -9.71
N LYS A 141 11.91 -1.62 -10.26
CA LYS A 141 12.20 -2.15 -11.61
C LYS A 141 13.10 -3.38 -11.55
N GLY A 142 13.12 -4.07 -10.41
CA GLY A 142 13.98 -5.20 -10.12
C GLY A 142 15.35 -4.80 -9.57
N SER A 143 16.13 -5.83 -9.22
CA SER A 143 17.49 -5.71 -8.71
C SER A 143 18.47 -6.40 -9.64
N GLU A 144 19.48 -5.68 -10.09
CA GLU A 144 20.55 -6.21 -10.93
C GLU A 144 21.36 -7.32 -10.21
N LEU A 145 21.42 -7.25 -8.88
CA LEU A 145 22.02 -8.33 -8.09
C LEU A 145 21.19 -9.62 -8.12
N ALA A 146 19.86 -9.50 -8.15
CA ALA A 146 18.98 -10.68 -8.30
C ALA A 146 19.24 -11.37 -9.63
N ASP A 147 19.43 -10.63 -10.72
CA ASP A 147 19.75 -11.22 -12.03
C ASP A 147 21.10 -11.91 -12.04
N LYS A 148 22.14 -11.26 -11.50
CA LYS A 148 23.52 -11.77 -11.55
C LYS A 148 23.78 -12.91 -10.57
N LEU A 149 23.10 -12.92 -9.44
CA LEU A 149 23.28 -13.91 -8.38
C LEU A 149 22.16 -14.95 -8.32
N GLY A 150 21.03 -14.72 -8.99
CA GLY A 150 19.82 -15.55 -8.93
C GLY A 150 20.04 -17.01 -9.35
N SER A 151 21.02 -17.30 -10.23
CA SER A 151 21.37 -18.66 -10.62
C SER A 151 22.16 -19.44 -9.55
N PHE A 152 22.73 -18.77 -8.57
CA PHE A 152 23.51 -19.42 -7.52
C PHE A 152 22.60 -20.03 -6.45
N ARG A 153 22.71 -21.32 -6.20
CA ARG A 153 21.90 -22.06 -5.22
C ARG A 153 21.91 -21.43 -3.82
N ILE A 154 23.06 -20.89 -3.39
CA ILE A 154 23.18 -20.24 -2.09
C ILE A 154 22.37 -18.95 -2.04
N TYR A 155 22.32 -18.18 -3.13
CA TYR A 155 21.49 -16.98 -3.24
C TYR A 155 20.00 -17.33 -3.20
N GLN A 156 19.59 -18.36 -3.93
CA GLN A 156 18.23 -18.87 -3.94
C GLN A 156 17.79 -19.32 -2.56
N TRP A 157 18.66 -20.07 -1.86
CA TRP A 157 18.38 -20.54 -0.52
C TRP A 157 18.25 -19.41 0.50
N LEU A 158 19.10 -18.36 0.42
CA LEU A 158 19.06 -17.22 1.32
C LEU A 158 17.88 -16.28 1.09
N ASN A 159 17.43 -16.14 -0.15
CA ASN A 159 16.40 -15.16 -0.53
C ASN A 159 15.03 -15.79 -0.81
N GLY A 160 14.97 -17.11 -0.92
CA GLY A 160 13.72 -17.87 -1.08
C GLY A 160 12.90 -17.49 -2.32
N PRO A 161 11.61 -17.88 -2.36
CA PRO A 161 10.72 -17.63 -3.50
C PRO A 161 10.62 -16.14 -3.85
N ALA A 162 10.30 -15.28 -2.89
CA ALA A 162 10.16 -13.85 -3.12
C ALA A 162 11.41 -13.20 -3.71
N GLY A 163 12.62 -13.69 -3.35
CA GLY A 163 13.88 -13.15 -3.90
C GLY A 163 14.11 -13.47 -5.35
N GLN A 164 13.57 -14.59 -5.83
CA GLN A 164 13.67 -15.00 -7.22
C GLN A 164 12.72 -14.21 -8.14
N GLU A 165 11.68 -13.62 -7.58
CA GLU A 165 10.72 -12.78 -8.30
C GLU A 165 11.25 -11.36 -8.60
N LEU A 166 12.41 -10.94 -8.00
CA LEU A 166 12.89 -9.56 -8.03
C LEU A 166 13.90 -9.25 -9.16
N GLY A 167 13.95 -10.01 -10.22
CA GLY A 167 14.80 -9.73 -11.39
C GLY A 167 14.43 -8.45 -12.13
N THR A 168 15.30 -7.99 -13.06
CA THR A 168 15.06 -6.79 -13.91
C THR A 168 14.43 -7.14 -15.26
N GLY A 169 14.24 -8.42 -15.57
CA GLY A 169 13.63 -8.88 -16.82
C GLY A 169 12.18 -8.38 -16.98
N PRO A 170 11.66 -8.29 -18.21
CA PRO A 170 10.32 -7.78 -18.48
C PRO A 170 9.23 -8.64 -17.80
N ASP A 171 9.47 -9.93 -17.62
CA ASP A 171 8.53 -10.86 -17.01
C ASP A 171 8.71 -10.99 -15.49
N SER A 172 9.64 -10.25 -14.90
CA SER A 172 9.83 -10.24 -13.45
C SER A 172 8.68 -9.53 -12.75
N LEU A 173 8.36 -9.94 -11.54
CA LEU A 173 7.23 -9.39 -10.79
C LEU A 173 7.25 -7.85 -10.71
N PRO A 174 8.37 -7.15 -10.37
CA PRO A 174 8.37 -5.70 -10.31
C PRO A 174 7.96 -5.01 -11.61
N ASN A 175 8.23 -5.63 -12.77
CA ASN A 175 7.96 -5.08 -14.10
C ASN A 175 6.58 -5.47 -14.66
N THR A 176 5.95 -6.50 -14.12
CA THR A 176 4.59 -6.91 -14.51
C THR A 176 3.49 -6.24 -13.69
N LEU A 177 3.82 -5.73 -12.49
CA LEU A 177 2.87 -4.99 -11.65
C LEU A 177 2.43 -3.69 -12.33
N LYS A 178 1.10 -3.50 -12.40
CA LYS A 178 0.49 -2.27 -12.92
C LYS A 178 0.76 -1.08 -11.99
N PRO A 179 0.70 0.16 -12.51
CA PRO A 179 0.75 1.37 -11.69
C PRO A 179 -0.30 1.34 -10.58
N VAL A 180 0.09 1.77 -9.38
CA VAL A 180 -0.79 1.82 -8.21
C VAL A 180 -1.21 3.25 -7.92
N LYS A 181 -2.44 3.43 -7.40
CA LYS A 181 -2.97 4.74 -7.06
C LYS A 181 -2.55 5.13 -5.64
N GLY A 182 -2.28 6.42 -5.42
CA GLY A 182 -1.98 6.99 -4.11
C GLY A 182 -0.84 8.00 -4.14
N GLU A 183 -0.61 8.66 -3.01
CA GLU A 183 0.55 9.53 -2.81
C GLU A 183 1.75 8.66 -2.41
N ILE A 184 2.70 8.49 -3.32
CA ILE A 184 3.85 7.59 -3.15
C ILE A 184 5.15 8.39 -3.16
N GLY A 185 5.86 8.38 -2.03
CA GLY A 185 7.22 8.88 -1.93
C GLY A 185 8.24 7.75 -2.07
N VAL A 186 9.30 7.97 -2.82
CA VAL A 186 10.40 7.02 -2.97
C VAL A 186 11.71 7.64 -2.49
N ILE A 187 12.38 6.94 -1.58
CA ILE A 187 13.72 7.31 -1.07
C ILE A 187 14.73 6.30 -1.60
N ALA A 188 15.74 6.77 -2.32
CA ALA A 188 16.87 5.96 -2.76
C ALA A 188 18.12 6.23 -1.92
N GLY A 189 18.96 5.22 -1.72
CA GLY A 189 20.30 5.37 -1.19
C GLY A 189 21.33 5.51 -2.33
N ASN A 190 22.48 6.11 -2.04
CA ASN A 190 23.62 6.25 -2.97
C ASN A 190 24.97 5.95 -2.34
N ALA A 191 25.01 5.17 -1.26
CA ALA A 191 26.26 4.73 -0.63
C ALA A 191 26.32 3.20 -0.63
N THR A 192 27.49 2.66 -0.95
CA THR A 192 27.71 1.22 -0.90
C THR A 192 28.71 0.86 0.21
N LEU A 193 28.46 -0.28 0.86
CA LEU A 193 29.40 -0.89 1.81
C LEU A 193 30.27 -1.96 1.14
N ASN A 194 29.86 -2.43 -0.03
CA ASN A 194 30.55 -3.47 -0.77
C ASN A 194 30.84 -3.00 -2.19
N PRO A 195 32.04 -2.48 -2.48
CA PRO A 195 32.42 -2.01 -3.80
C PRO A 195 32.27 -3.09 -4.90
N LEU A 196 32.41 -4.36 -4.56
CA LEU A 196 32.25 -5.47 -5.49
C LEU A 196 30.80 -5.57 -5.97
N PHE A 197 29.80 -5.40 -5.09
CA PHE A 197 28.40 -5.41 -5.47
C PHE A 197 28.03 -4.16 -6.28
N SER A 198 28.55 -2.99 -5.89
CA SER A 198 28.37 -1.76 -6.66
C SER A 198 28.95 -1.86 -8.07
N TRP A 199 30.11 -2.51 -8.22
CA TRP A 199 30.68 -2.78 -9.57
C TRP A 199 29.76 -3.63 -10.46
N LEU A 200 28.92 -4.47 -9.86
CA LEU A 200 27.92 -5.27 -10.59
C LEU A 200 26.66 -4.47 -10.96
N ILE A 201 26.42 -3.31 -10.32
CA ILE A 201 25.19 -2.51 -10.49
C ILE A 201 25.54 -1.30 -11.37
N PRO A 202 24.85 -1.06 -12.50
CA PRO A 202 25.12 0.10 -13.36
C PRO A 202 24.67 1.42 -12.71
N GLY A 203 25.58 2.40 -12.64
CA GLY A 203 25.31 3.74 -12.12
C GLY A 203 25.33 3.83 -10.60
N ASP A 204 24.78 4.93 -10.07
CA ASP A 204 24.70 5.14 -8.63
C ASP A 204 23.73 4.16 -7.96
N ASP A 205 24.15 3.58 -6.83
CA ASP A 205 23.44 2.54 -6.13
C ASP A 205 23.68 2.59 -4.60
N ASP A 206 22.90 1.83 -3.86
CA ASP A 206 23.00 1.68 -2.41
C ASP A 206 23.72 0.38 -1.96
N GLY A 207 24.30 -0.35 -2.91
CA GLY A 207 24.92 -1.65 -2.72
C GLY A 207 24.01 -2.83 -3.03
N LYS A 208 22.72 -2.60 -3.40
CA LYS A 208 21.78 -3.65 -3.84
C LYS A 208 20.85 -3.25 -4.98
N VAL A 209 20.45 -1.99 -5.04
CA VAL A 209 19.51 -1.48 -6.03
C VAL A 209 20.06 -0.17 -6.60
N SER A 210 20.07 -0.05 -7.92
CA SER A 210 20.44 1.23 -8.57
C SER A 210 19.36 2.29 -8.32
N ILE A 211 19.78 3.56 -8.21
CA ILE A 211 18.83 4.68 -8.05
C ILE A 211 17.76 4.65 -9.15
N ARG A 212 18.14 4.28 -10.37
CA ARG A 212 17.21 4.17 -11.50
C ARG A 212 16.10 3.15 -11.24
N ASN A 213 16.45 2.01 -10.65
CA ASN A 213 15.51 0.90 -10.43
C ASN A 213 14.64 1.09 -9.18
N THR A 214 14.92 2.09 -8.33
CA THR A 214 14.01 2.45 -7.25
C THR A 214 12.80 3.24 -7.71
N LYS A 215 12.86 3.93 -8.86
CA LYS A 215 11.84 4.87 -9.33
C LYS A 215 10.59 4.18 -9.86
N LEU A 216 9.43 4.80 -9.59
CA LEU A 216 8.13 4.53 -10.22
C LEU A 216 7.71 5.71 -11.10
N ASN A 217 6.95 5.43 -12.16
CA ASN A 217 6.41 6.51 -12.99
C ASN A 217 5.31 7.30 -12.27
N GLU A 218 4.53 6.60 -11.43
CA GLU A 218 3.42 7.13 -10.65
C GLU A 218 3.82 7.67 -9.26
N MET A 219 5.10 7.69 -8.90
CA MET A 219 5.53 8.28 -7.63
C MET A 219 5.23 9.78 -7.58
N THR A 220 4.76 10.24 -6.43
CA THR A 220 4.46 11.66 -6.19
C THR A 220 5.73 12.48 -6.02
N ASP A 221 6.72 11.90 -5.31
CA ASP A 221 7.98 12.58 -5.04
C ASP A 221 9.14 11.59 -4.85
N PHE A 222 10.36 12.07 -5.06
CA PHE A 222 11.57 11.28 -5.04
C PHE A 222 12.73 12.03 -4.41
N ILE A 223 13.48 11.37 -3.51
CA ILE A 223 14.70 11.93 -2.92
C ILE A 223 15.81 10.89 -2.84
N VAL A 224 17.07 11.34 -2.96
CA VAL A 224 18.24 10.51 -2.75
C VAL A 224 18.94 10.94 -1.46
N ILE A 225 19.27 9.98 -0.60
CA ILE A 225 19.94 10.24 0.68
C ILE A 225 21.21 9.39 0.75
N PHE A 226 22.31 9.98 1.22
CA PHE A 226 23.56 9.26 1.41
C PHE A 226 23.40 8.19 2.49
N SER A 227 23.14 6.98 2.05
CA SER A 227 22.95 5.81 2.90
C SER A 227 23.07 4.52 2.09
N SER A 228 23.52 3.45 2.75
CA SER A 228 23.64 2.13 2.14
C SER A 228 22.39 1.28 2.43
N HIS A 229 22.06 0.37 1.51
CA HIS A 229 20.87 -0.46 1.55
C HIS A 229 20.56 -1.12 2.90
N PRO A 230 21.52 -1.77 3.59
CA PRO A 230 21.25 -2.47 4.84
C PRO A 230 20.97 -1.57 6.04
N PHE A 231 21.24 -0.26 5.95
CA PHE A 231 21.10 0.69 7.06
C PHE A 231 20.19 1.87 6.78
N ILE A 232 19.72 2.04 5.53
CA ILE A 232 18.94 3.19 5.10
C ILE A 232 17.67 3.41 5.95
N MET A 233 17.00 2.34 6.40
CA MET A 233 15.79 2.43 7.23
C MET A 233 16.07 2.92 8.67
N ARG A 234 17.34 3.01 9.08
CA ARG A 234 17.82 3.52 10.39
C ARG A 234 18.50 4.88 10.28
N ASN A 235 18.65 5.41 9.07
CA ASN A 235 19.27 6.72 8.84
C ASN A 235 18.32 7.82 9.35
N ALA A 236 18.82 8.72 10.18
CA ALA A 236 18.04 9.78 10.80
C ALA A 236 17.38 10.69 9.75
N ALA A 237 18.14 11.09 8.72
CA ALA A 237 17.59 11.93 7.64
C ALA A 237 16.48 11.21 6.87
N VAL A 238 16.58 9.90 6.65
CA VAL A 238 15.51 9.10 6.02
C VAL A 238 14.27 9.09 6.91
N MET A 239 14.43 8.86 8.21
CA MET A 239 13.29 8.84 9.15
C MET A 239 12.58 10.19 9.22
N GLU A 240 13.32 11.31 9.19
CA GLU A 240 12.73 12.66 9.12
C GLU A 240 11.95 12.86 7.84
N GLN A 241 12.51 12.47 6.69
CA GLN A 241 11.84 12.58 5.40
C GLN A 241 10.58 11.70 5.33
N VAL A 242 10.58 10.52 5.95
CA VAL A 242 9.39 9.68 6.07
C VAL A 242 8.29 10.40 6.84
N VAL A 243 8.58 10.92 8.04
CA VAL A 243 7.61 11.68 8.84
C VAL A 243 7.09 12.88 8.05
N TYR A 244 7.99 13.64 7.41
CA TYR A 244 7.62 14.82 6.62
C TYR A 244 6.69 14.45 5.46
N PHE A 245 7.00 13.38 4.71
CA PHE A 245 6.15 12.92 3.62
C PHE A 245 4.77 12.46 4.10
N LEU A 246 4.72 11.69 5.18
CA LEU A 246 3.44 11.24 5.74
C LEU A 246 2.54 12.41 6.19
N ARG A 247 3.11 13.55 6.56
CA ARG A 247 2.36 14.75 6.95
C ARG A 247 1.99 15.65 5.75
N ASN A 248 2.87 15.74 4.73
CA ASN A 248 2.79 16.78 3.70
C ASN A 248 2.55 16.25 2.27
N GLY A 249 2.65 14.93 2.03
CA GLY A 249 2.53 14.32 0.69
C GLY A 249 3.72 14.57 -0.24
N LYS A 250 4.81 15.14 0.27
CA LYS A 250 6.08 15.43 -0.44
C LYS A 250 7.25 15.42 0.53
N PHE A 251 8.46 15.25 0.02
CA PHE A 251 9.69 15.36 0.80
C PHE A 251 10.10 16.84 1.02
N ASP A 252 10.88 17.09 2.08
CA ASP A 252 11.53 18.39 2.26
C ASP A 252 12.87 18.44 1.51
N HIS A 253 12.85 18.96 0.31
CA HIS A 253 14.03 19.12 -0.53
C HIS A 253 14.99 20.23 -0.06
N ARG A 254 14.66 20.96 0.99
CA ARG A 254 15.52 21.99 1.58
C ARG A 254 16.45 21.40 2.63
N ALA A 255 16.05 20.34 3.30
CA ALA A 255 16.77 19.65 4.38
C ALA A 255 18.02 18.88 3.92
N GLY A 256 18.75 19.32 2.93
CA GLY A 256 20.00 18.70 2.43
C GLY A 256 20.92 19.69 1.74
N LYS A 257 20.60 20.99 1.83
CA LYS A 257 21.36 22.06 1.19
C LYS A 257 22.16 22.92 2.18
N SER A 258 22.32 22.43 3.42
CA SER A 258 23.16 23.07 4.44
C SER A 258 24.52 22.40 4.56
#